data_b8ffda68def9f3d6aeb54082bb30d1c0
#
_entry.id   b8ffda68def9f3d6aeb54082bb30d1c0
#
_cell.length_a   1.000
_cell.length_b   1.000
_cell.length_c   1.000
_cell.angle_alpha   90.00
_cell.angle_beta   90.00
_cell.angle_gamma   90.00
#
_symmetry.space_group_name_H-M   'P 1'
#
loop_
_entity.id
_entity.type
_entity.pdbx_description
1 polymer ?
#
loop_
_entity_poly.entity_id
_entity_poly.type
_entity_poly.pdbx_seq_one_letter_code
_entity_poly.pdbx_strand_id
1 'polypeptide(L)'
;MNMRRVFVASMAVATAMAAGPDAHERPSAEVLIEWNQIVQNTIPGAGGVLAPRSYAMVHIAMFDAVNAIERDYSPFRVALRERGRGSSEAAAAQAAHDVLIGLNPAAAATYDAALESQLGPRPTEFARRGAAIGARVAKEILTWRQEDGWIVAGLPPYVEPGLPGRWQPTPPNNPVAAFTHLQGATPMALLTPTQYLPPPPPKLTSAAYAADLLEVQALGRFDSTARTPEQTQIARFWASVSADGAGTATHNFAIWNNITRDAVRDRRLSLVDGARVFALVNVSIHDGLHTTQASKFVYGLWRPVTAIRGALDDLNPATEPDAAWLPLITTPPYPSYAGNMACIGASAARALQLAFGTDDAAITATWKQSNGPDVSQQFDSFSALADSQYMARIWGGVHYRFDQVAGQRIGHQVAEYVFINFMTRRDGRFD
;
A
#
# COMPACT_ATOMS: atom_id res chain seq x y z
N MET A 1 -62.38 1.09 63.39
CA MET A 1 -61.09 0.51 63.71
C MET A 1 -60.11 1.08 62.68
N ASN A 2 -59.40 2.17 63.02
CA ASN A 2 -58.58 2.95 62.12
C ASN A 2 -57.12 2.45 62.16
N MET A 3 -56.63 1.93 61.06
CA MET A 3 -55.17 1.63 60.88
C MET A 3 -54.49 2.79 60.17
N ARG A 4 -53.67 3.54 60.90
CA ARG A 4 -52.78 4.57 60.37
C ARG A 4 -51.58 3.90 59.66
N ARG A 5 -51.39 4.21 58.38
CA ARG A 5 -50.21 3.87 57.67
C ARG A 5 -49.13 4.94 57.93
N VAL A 6 -47.99 4.51 58.46
CA VAL A 6 -46.78 5.33 58.60
C VAL A 6 -45.99 5.24 57.32
N PHE A 7 -45.76 6.38 56.67
CA PHE A 7 -44.81 6.48 55.53
C PHE A 7 -43.43 6.77 56.10
N VAL A 8 -42.48 5.84 55.84
CA VAL A 8 -41.06 6.07 56.07
C VAL A 8 -40.48 6.62 54.79
N ALA A 9 -40.02 7.87 54.77
CA ALA A 9 -39.31 8.47 53.68
C ALA A 9 -37.82 8.09 53.78
N SER A 10 -37.34 7.25 52.86
CA SER A 10 -35.91 6.94 52.69
C SER A 10 -35.26 8.07 51.90
N MET A 11 -34.41 8.83 52.57
CA MET A 11 -33.58 9.86 51.98
C MET A 11 -32.34 9.16 51.34
N ALA A 12 -32.30 9.03 50.02
CA ALA A 12 -31.11 8.57 49.32
C ALA A 12 -30.09 9.72 49.24
N VAL A 13 -29.01 9.60 49.96
CA VAL A 13 -27.85 10.50 49.85
C VAL A 13 -27.09 10.08 48.56
N ALA A 14 -27.20 10.86 47.51
CA ALA A 14 -26.38 10.74 46.33
C ALA A 14 -24.97 11.27 46.64
N THR A 15 -24.03 10.37 46.87
CA THR A 15 -22.60 10.72 46.93
C THR A 15 -22.14 10.99 45.48
N ALA A 16 -22.00 12.27 45.14
CA ALA A 16 -21.30 12.68 43.95
C ALA A 16 -19.81 12.30 44.12
N MET A 17 -19.39 11.24 43.47
CA MET A 17 -17.98 10.98 43.26
C MET A 17 -17.43 12.09 42.35
N ALA A 18 -16.64 12.99 42.96
CA ALA A 18 -15.79 13.90 42.19
C ALA A 18 -14.86 13.08 41.32
N ALA A 19 -14.98 13.24 40.01
CA ALA A 19 -13.98 12.74 39.07
C ALA A 19 -12.64 13.37 39.46
N GLY A 20 -11.67 12.52 39.79
CA GLY A 20 -10.30 12.96 40.09
C GLY A 20 -9.72 13.64 38.86
N PRO A 21 -8.78 14.59 39.02
CA PRO A 21 -8.10 15.23 37.93
C PRO A 21 -7.21 14.21 37.22
N ASP A 22 -7.24 14.25 35.85
CA ASP A 22 -6.29 13.65 34.93
C ASP A 22 -6.29 12.12 34.76
N ALA A 23 -7.39 11.60 34.23
CA ALA A 23 -7.24 10.54 33.25
C ALA A 23 -6.70 11.22 31.98
N HIS A 24 -5.38 11.26 31.78
CA HIS A 24 -4.83 11.60 30.47
C HIS A 24 -5.44 10.62 29.46
N GLU A 25 -6.35 11.14 28.63
CA GLU A 25 -6.89 10.41 27.49
C GLU A 25 -5.70 9.88 26.71
N ARG A 26 -5.65 8.57 26.43
CA ARG A 26 -4.54 7.99 25.68
C ARG A 26 -4.51 8.67 24.31
N PRO A 27 -3.31 9.04 23.78
CA PRO A 27 -3.19 9.67 22.48
C PRO A 27 -3.95 8.88 21.42
N SER A 28 -4.81 9.56 20.68
CA SER A 28 -5.68 8.94 19.68
C SER A 28 -4.96 8.67 18.37
N ALA A 29 -5.20 7.51 17.77
CA ALA A 29 -4.71 7.18 16.43
C ALA A 29 -5.41 7.99 15.32
N GLU A 30 -6.41 8.82 15.64
CA GLU A 30 -7.18 9.57 14.64
C GLU A 30 -6.30 10.54 13.83
N VAL A 31 -5.29 11.16 14.45
CA VAL A 31 -4.31 12.00 13.75
C VAL A 31 -3.61 11.24 12.60
N LEU A 32 -3.31 9.95 12.78
CA LEU A 32 -2.69 9.12 11.74
C LEU A 32 -3.66 8.88 10.57
N ILE A 33 -4.92 8.62 10.90
CA ILE A 33 -6.01 8.37 9.96
C ILE A 33 -6.26 9.60 9.09
N GLU A 34 -6.33 10.77 9.72
CA GLU A 34 -6.52 12.05 9.02
C GLU A 34 -5.35 12.35 8.06
N TRP A 35 -4.09 12.24 8.52
CA TRP A 35 -2.94 12.47 7.66
C TRP A 35 -2.80 11.43 6.56
N ASN A 36 -3.15 10.16 6.82
CA ASN A 36 -3.20 9.15 5.76
C ASN A 36 -4.25 9.51 4.68
N GLN A 37 -5.41 10.05 5.08
CA GLN A 37 -6.42 10.55 4.14
C GLN A 37 -5.91 11.76 3.34
N ILE A 38 -5.15 12.66 3.98
CA ILE A 38 -4.54 13.81 3.31
C ILE A 38 -3.51 13.35 2.27
N VAL A 39 -2.64 12.37 2.59
CA VAL A 39 -1.74 11.75 1.60
C VAL A 39 -2.53 11.27 0.40
N GLN A 40 -3.61 10.51 0.63
CA GLN A 40 -4.46 9.96 -0.42
C GLN A 40 -5.04 11.04 -1.35
N ASN A 41 -5.46 12.17 -0.78
CA ASN A 41 -6.13 13.23 -1.50
C ASN A 41 -5.18 14.18 -2.24
N THR A 42 -3.93 14.25 -1.81
CA THR A 42 -3.00 15.29 -2.28
C THR A 42 -1.80 14.77 -3.05
N ILE A 43 -1.38 13.53 -2.80
CA ILE A 43 -0.30 12.92 -3.59
C ILE A 43 -0.89 12.37 -4.89
N PRO A 44 -0.43 12.84 -6.05
CA PRO A 44 -0.94 12.36 -7.32
C PRO A 44 -0.78 10.84 -7.45
N GLY A 45 -1.89 10.11 -7.61
CA GLY A 45 -1.91 8.68 -7.89
C GLY A 45 -1.46 8.35 -9.32
N ALA A 46 -1.38 9.36 -10.16
CA ALA A 46 -1.03 9.27 -11.56
C ALA A 46 0.40 8.77 -11.75
N GLY A 47 0.51 7.54 -12.18
CA GLY A 47 1.79 6.91 -12.45
C GLY A 47 2.15 5.76 -11.51
N GLY A 48 1.25 5.35 -10.63
CA GLY A 48 1.28 4.05 -9.93
C GLY A 48 2.45 3.77 -9.00
N VAL A 49 3.61 4.39 -9.20
CA VAL A 49 4.83 4.08 -8.44
C VAL A 49 5.31 5.24 -7.53
N LEU A 50 4.87 6.47 -7.75
CA LEU A 50 5.27 7.60 -6.89
C LEU A 50 4.52 7.58 -5.55
N ALA A 51 3.25 7.21 -5.56
CA ALA A 51 2.43 7.18 -4.36
C ALA A 51 3.00 6.27 -3.25
N PRO A 52 3.42 5.00 -3.49
CA PRO A 52 3.97 4.14 -2.43
C PRO A 52 5.15 4.74 -1.70
N ARG A 53 6.04 5.46 -2.42
CA ARG A 53 7.17 6.15 -1.80
C ARG A 53 6.69 7.23 -0.83
N SER A 54 5.74 8.03 -1.25
CA SER A 54 5.20 9.12 -0.44
C SER A 54 4.48 8.61 0.80
N TYR A 55 3.64 7.58 0.66
CA TYR A 55 3.01 6.93 1.80
C TYR A 55 4.04 6.36 2.78
N ALA A 56 5.04 5.64 2.30
CA ALA A 56 6.08 5.07 3.16
C ALA A 56 6.85 6.17 3.91
N MET A 57 7.27 7.24 3.24
CA MET A 57 8.01 8.34 3.87
C MET A 57 7.19 9.04 4.96
N VAL A 58 5.91 9.34 4.69
CA VAL A 58 5.02 9.99 5.67
C VAL A 58 4.83 9.09 6.89
N HIS A 59 4.51 7.80 6.69
CA HIS A 59 4.23 6.92 7.81
C HIS A 59 5.47 6.49 8.60
N ILE A 60 6.65 6.40 7.97
CA ILE A 60 7.92 6.25 8.68
C ILE A 60 8.17 7.49 9.56
N ALA A 61 7.97 8.69 9.02
CA ALA A 61 8.19 9.92 9.77
C ALA A 61 7.22 10.06 10.96
N MET A 62 5.93 9.76 10.76
CA MET A 62 4.95 9.76 11.84
C MET A 62 5.32 8.74 12.92
N PHE A 63 5.66 7.51 12.53
CA PHE A 63 6.06 6.47 13.46
C PHE A 63 7.30 6.86 14.27
N ASP A 64 8.38 7.28 13.61
CA ASP A 64 9.62 7.64 14.31
C ASP A 64 9.42 8.87 15.24
N ALA A 65 8.56 9.83 14.84
CA ALA A 65 8.24 10.99 15.66
C ALA A 65 7.47 10.62 16.93
N VAL A 66 6.43 9.79 16.82
CA VAL A 66 5.66 9.26 17.95
C VAL A 66 6.56 8.41 18.84
N ASN A 67 7.29 7.47 18.24
CA ASN A 67 8.15 6.55 18.98
C ASN A 67 9.37 7.24 19.65
N ALA A 68 9.79 8.43 19.19
CA ALA A 68 10.80 9.23 19.88
C ALA A 68 10.33 9.69 21.26
N ILE A 69 9.01 9.81 21.48
CA ILE A 69 8.38 10.21 22.73
C ILE A 69 7.99 8.98 23.57
N GLU A 70 7.28 8.02 22.97
CA GLU A 70 6.70 6.87 23.67
C GLU A 70 7.73 5.77 23.93
N ARG A 71 8.60 5.47 22.96
CA ARG A 71 9.73 4.52 23.04
C ARG A 71 9.36 3.06 23.20
N ASP A 72 8.22 2.66 22.71
CA ASP A 72 7.75 1.26 22.81
C ASP A 72 8.46 0.34 21.82
N TYR A 73 8.98 0.92 20.72
CA TYR A 73 9.61 0.16 19.64
C TYR A 73 11.02 0.65 19.31
N SER A 74 11.78 -0.19 18.60
CA SER A 74 12.97 0.29 17.89
C SER A 74 12.55 1.29 16.80
N PRO A 75 13.32 2.39 16.58
CA PRO A 75 12.99 3.31 15.49
C PRO A 75 13.17 2.62 14.14
N PHE A 76 12.41 3.07 13.14
CA PHE A 76 12.65 2.61 11.77
C PHE A 76 13.93 3.21 11.20
N ARG A 77 14.08 4.52 11.26
CA ARG A 77 15.22 5.27 10.70
C ARG A 77 15.81 6.29 11.65
N VAL A 78 14.99 7.11 12.28
CA VAL A 78 15.45 8.26 13.06
C VAL A 78 15.42 7.97 14.55
N ALA A 79 16.60 7.71 15.12
CA ALA A 79 16.80 7.51 16.55
C ALA A 79 17.22 8.81 17.23
N LEU A 80 16.33 9.47 17.96
CA LEU A 80 16.69 10.60 18.79
C LEU A 80 17.37 10.11 20.09
N ARG A 81 18.55 10.68 20.41
CA ARG A 81 19.35 10.26 21.58
C ARG A 81 18.63 10.52 22.90
N GLU A 82 17.98 11.67 23.03
CA GLU A 82 17.24 12.05 24.22
C GLU A 82 15.76 11.67 24.08
N ARG A 83 15.14 11.27 25.20
CA ARG A 83 13.71 11.05 25.22
C ARG A 83 12.99 12.35 24.93
N GLY A 84 12.20 12.38 23.88
CA GLY A 84 11.36 13.50 23.57
C GLY A 84 10.32 13.75 24.68
N ARG A 85 10.04 15.02 24.98
CA ARG A 85 8.95 15.43 25.87
C ARG A 85 8.04 16.35 25.09
N GLY A 86 6.77 15.95 24.91
CA GLY A 86 5.79 16.71 24.16
C GLY A 86 4.63 15.84 23.74
N SER A 87 3.65 16.41 23.05
CA SER A 87 2.51 15.67 22.50
C SER A 87 2.96 14.77 21.36
N SER A 88 2.72 13.46 21.49
CA SER A 88 2.97 12.47 20.45
C SER A 88 2.10 12.74 19.20
N GLU A 89 0.87 13.23 19.40
CA GLU A 89 -0.04 13.62 18.30
C GLU A 89 0.50 14.81 17.52
N ALA A 90 0.98 15.85 18.23
CA ALA A 90 1.59 17.01 17.59
C ALA A 90 2.89 16.62 16.84
N ALA A 91 3.64 15.65 17.36
CA ALA A 91 4.83 15.13 16.70
C ALA A 91 4.47 14.39 15.40
N ALA A 92 3.44 13.54 15.43
CA ALA A 92 2.93 12.85 14.26
C ALA A 92 2.43 13.84 13.20
N ALA A 93 1.59 14.81 13.60
CA ALA A 93 1.02 15.81 12.70
C ALA A 93 2.10 16.64 12.00
N GLN A 94 3.06 17.18 12.76
CA GLN A 94 4.14 17.97 12.20
C GLN A 94 5.06 17.15 11.30
N ALA A 95 5.34 15.90 11.65
CA ALA A 95 6.15 15.03 10.81
C ALA A 95 5.49 14.76 9.45
N ALA A 96 4.19 14.48 9.45
CA ALA A 96 3.42 14.27 8.22
C ALA A 96 3.38 15.56 7.37
N HIS A 97 3.07 16.69 7.99
CA HIS A 97 3.03 18.00 7.36
C HIS A 97 4.34 18.33 6.62
N ASP A 98 5.47 18.28 7.32
CA ASP A 98 6.75 18.70 6.76
C ASP A 98 7.24 17.75 5.66
N VAL A 99 7.00 16.44 5.80
CA VAL A 99 7.30 15.48 4.73
C VAL A 99 6.44 15.78 3.50
N LEU A 100 5.14 16.05 3.67
CA LEU A 100 4.24 16.35 2.56
C LEU A 100 4.58 17.69 1.87
N ILE A 101 4.96 18.71 2.62
CA ILE A 101 5.49 19.97 2.05
C ILE A 101 6.70 19.68 1.15
N GLY A 102 7.62 18.83 1.61
CA GLY A 102 8.82 18.46 0.84
C GLY A 102 8.48 17.63 -0.42
N LEU A 103 7.42 16.82 -0.39
CA LEU A 103 7.03 15.95 -1.51
C LEU A 103 6.11 16.63 -2.53
N ASN A 104 5.21 17.48 -2.08
CA ASN A 104 4.22 18.16 -2.91
C ASN A 104 3.92 19.58 -2.39
N PRO A 105 4.82 20.55 -2.59
CA PRO A 105 4.64 21.92 -2.11
C PRO A 105 3.45 22.63 -2.74
N ALA A 106 2.91 22.14 -3.86
CA ALA A 106 1.73 22.71 -4.49
C ALA A 106 0.45 22.60 -3.64
N ALA A 107 0.40 21.63 -2.71
CA ALA A 107 -0.71 21.44 -1.78
C ALA A 107 -0.44 22.03 -0.38
N ALA A 108 0.57 22.88 -0.21
CA ALA A 108 0.99 23.43 1.08
C ALA A 108 -0.15 24.03 1.89
N ALA A 109 -1.03 24.82 1.29
CA ALA A 109 -2.18 25.42 1.98
C ALA A 109 -3.12 24.38 2.62
N THR A 110 -3.27 23.20 2.01
CA THR A 110 -4.06 22.09 2.59
C THR A 110 -3.36 21.50 3.81
N TYR A 111 -2.04 21.35 3.74
CA TYR A 111 -1.25 20.80 4.84
C TYR A 111 -1.19 21.76 6.03
N ASP A 112 -0.97 23.07 5.75
CA ASP A 112 -0.96 24.11 6.77
C ASP A 112 -2.30 24.19 7.51
N ALA A 113 -3.42 24.17 6.78
CA ALA A 113 -4.76 24.20 7.37
C ALA A 113 -5.04 22.96 8.23
N ALA A 114 -4.61 21.78 7.80
CA ALA A 114 -4.77 20.55 8.59
C ALA A 114 -3.93 20.60 9.88
N LEU A 115 -2.69 21.05 9.82
CA LEU A 115 -1.82 21.19 10.98
C LEU A 115 -2.37 22.22 11.96
N GLU A 116 -2.84 23.39 11.48
CA GLU A 116 -3.46 24.40 12.32
C GLU A 116 -4.74 23.90 12.98
N SER A 117 -5.56 23.12 12.26
CA SER A 117 -6.76 22.49 12.83
C SER A 117 -6.45 21.57 14.00
N GLN A 118 -5.35 20.81 13.93
CA GLN A 118 -4.97 19.84 14.96
C GLN A 118 -4.23 20.48 16.14
N LEU A 119 -3.34 21.43 15.89
CA LEU A 119 -2.54 22.07 16.92
C LEU A 119 -3.23 23.30 17.55
N GLY A 120 -4.21 23.85 16.85
CA GLY A 120 -4.87 25.11 17.18
C GLY A 120 -4.01 26.34 16.83
N PRO A 121 -4.63 27.54 16.79
CA PRO A 121 -3.94 28.78 16.40
C PRO A 121 -2.90 29.25 17.43
N ARG A 122 -2.95 28.74 18.64
CA ARG A 122 -2.00 29.01 19.73
C ARG A 122 -1.63 27.70 20.44
N PRO A 123 -0.76 26.87 19.85
CA PRO A 123 -0.38 25.60 20.45
C PRO A 123 0.19 25.75 21.85
N THR A 124 -0.14 24.82 22.75
CA THR A 124 0.47 24.74 24.08
C THR A 124 1.97 24.48 23.98
N GLU A 125 2.72 24.77 25.05
CA GLU A 125 4.15 24.44 25.10
C GLU A 125 4.39 22.92 24.88
N PHE A 126 3.51 22.10 25.42
CA PHE A 126 3.57 20.65 25.26
C PHE A 126 3.38 20.22 23.78
N ALA A 127 2.43 20.83 23.07
CA ALA A 127 2.23 20.61 21.64
C ALA A 127 3.42 21.14 20.82
N ARG A 128 3.94 22.33 21.11
CA ARG A 128 5.12 22.89 20.42
C ARG A 128 6.35 22.00 20.55
N ARG A 129 6.57 21.41 21.72
CA ARG A 129 7.70 20.46 21.91
C ARG A 129 7.51 19.20 21.08
N GLY A 130 6.29 18.64 21.01
CA GLY A 130 5.99 17.53 20.12
C GLY A 130 6.22 17.88 18.66
N ALA A 131 5.70 19.01 18.19
CA ALA A 131 5.90 19.50 16.82
C ALA A 131 7.39 19.68 16.47
N ALA A 132 8.19 20.20 17.39
CA ALA A 132 9.64 20.34 17.17
C ALA A 132 10.34 18.97 16.95
N ILE A 133 9.87 17.91 17.62
CA ILE A 133 10.34 16.53 17.40
C ILE A 133 9.92 16.07 16.00
N GLY A 134 8.66 16.27 15.63
CA GLY A 134 8.11 15.90 14.31
C GLY A 134 8.89 16.57 13.17
N ALA A 135 9.10 17.87 13.26
CA ALA A 135 9.88 18.65 12.27
C ALA A 135 11.31 18.12 12.10
N ARG A 136 11.96 17.76 13.22
CA ARG A 136 13.30 17.19 13.19
C ARG A 136 13.34 15.84 12.50
N VAL A 137 12.37 14.96 12.79
CA VAL A 137 12.26 13.64 12.16
C VAL A 137 11.97 13.80 10.66
N ALA A 138 11.03 14.66 10.28
CA ALA A 138 10.70 14.92 8.87
C ALA A 138 11.94 15.37 8.07
N LYS A 139 12.73 16.28 8.62
CA LYS A 139 13.97 16.73 7.98
C LYS A 139 14.94 15.57 7.71
N GLU A 140 15.15 14.69 8.68
CA GLU A 140 16.04 13.53 8.51
C GLU A 140 15.50 12.55 7.45
N ILE A 141 14.18 12.30 7.41
CA ILE A 141 13.55 11.43 6.40
C ILE A 141 13.67 12.03 5.00
N LEU A 142 13.41 13.33 4.82
CA LEU A 142 13.56 14.00 3.54
C LEU A 142 15.02 13.99 3.07
N THR A 143 15.97 14.27 3.96
CA THR A 143 17.40 14.21 3.64
C THR A 143 17.84 12.81 3.25
N TRP A 144 17.39 11.78 3.99
CA TRP A 144 17.70 10.39 3.67
C TRP A 144 17.21 9.96 2.29
N ARG A 145 16.06 10.50 1.84
CA ARG A 145 15.42 10.08 0.57
C ARG A 145 15.71 11.03 -0.60
N GLN A 146 16.54 12.05 -0.41
CA GLN A 146 16.80 13.07 -1.42
C GLN A 146 17.40 12.49 -2.71
N GLU A 147 18.29 11.51 -2.58
CA GLU A 147 19.04 10.91 -3.70
C GLU A 147 18.76 9.40 -3.81
N ASP A 148 17.51 8.97 -3.59
CA ASP A 148 17.16 7.56 -3.59
C ASP A 148 16.96 6.95 -4.99
N GLY A 149 17.06 7.75 -6.03
CA GLY A 149 16.89 7.30 -7.42
C GLY A 149 15.44 7.02 -7.82
N TRP A 150 14.47 7.36 -6.97
CA TRP A 150 13.05 7.11 -7.25
C TRP A 150 12.44 8.10 -8.24
N ILE A 151 12.95 9.32 -8.27
CA ILE A 151 12.50 10.38 -9.18
C ILE A 151 13.67 10.74 -10.08
N VAL A 152 13.62 10.28 -11.32
CA VAL A 152 14.65 10.54 -12.34
C VAL A 152 13.98 10.96 -13.64
N ALA A 153 14.48 12.02 -14.24
CA ALA A 153 14.05 12.50 -15.56
C ALA A 153 15.02 12.05 -16.66
N GLY A 154 14.49 11.88 -17.88
CA GLY A 154 15.36 11.74 -19.06
C GLY A 154 16.08 10.41 -19.21
N LEU A 155 15.51 9.32 -18.69
CA LEU A 155 16.06 7.98 -18.88
C LEU A 155 16.02 7.54 -20.35
N PRO A 156 17.05 6.80 -20.83
CA PRO A 156 16.99 6.20 -22.14
C PRO A 156 15.86 5.18 -22.23
N PRO A 157 15.23 5.00 -23.41
CA PRO A 157 14.24 3.98 -23.62
C PRO A 157 14.80 2.59 -23.30
N TYR A 158 14.02 1.77 -22.60
CA TYR A 158 14.31 0.35 -22.45
C TYR A 158 13.96 -0.38 -23.73
N VAL A 159 14.92 -1.05 -24.31
CA VAL A 159 14.78 -1.79 -25.57
C VAL A 159 15.25 -3.23 -25.34
N GLU A 160 14.37 -4.17 -25.65
CA GLU A 160 14.70 -5.59 -25.71
C GLU A 160 14.94 -6.04 -27.15
N PRO A 161 15.82 -7.02 -27.38
CA PRO A 161 15.94 -7.64 -28.70
C PRO A 161 14.59 -8.26 -29.09
N GLY A 162 14.23 -8.17 -30.40
CA GLY A 162 12.99 -8.74 -30.94
C GLY A 162 13.05 -10.28 -31.00
N LEU A 163 13.20 -10.94 -29.86
CA LEU A 163 13.30 -12.40 -29.73
C LEU A 163 12.07 -12.96 -29.01
N PRO A 164 11.71 -14.22 -29.20
CA PRO A 164 10.69 -14.91 -28.44
C PRO A 164 10.91 -14.75 -26.92
N GLY A 165 9.84 -14.50 -26.20
CA GLY A 165 9.88 -14.30 -24.75
C GLY A 165 10.31 -12.90 -24.28
N ARG A 166 10.84 -12.05 -25.17
CA ARG A 166 11.30 -10.70 -24.82
C ARG A 166 10.20 -9.68 -24.96
N TRP A 167 10.13 -8.78 -23.98
CA TRP A 167 9.12 -7.73 -23.95
C TRP A 167 9.20 -6.79 -25.16
N GLN A 168 8.04 -6.42 -25.66
CA GLN A 168 7.86 -5.42 -26.71
C GLN A 168 6.73 -4.46 -26.31
N PRO A 169 6.74 -3.22 -26.81
CA PRO A 169 5.60 -2.32 -26.68
C PRO A 169 4.30 -3.02 -27.09
N THR A 170 3.23 -2.80 -26.31
CA THR A 170 1.96 -3.51 -26.48
C THR A 170 0.86 -2.61 -27.03
N PRO A 171 -0.06 -3.17 -27.88
CA PRO A 171 -1.18 -2.39 -28.40
C PRO A 171 -2.11 -1.87 -27.27
N PRO A 172 -2.92 -0.81 -27.53
CA PRO A 172 -3.06 -0.14 -28.84
C PRO A 172 -1.99 0.91 -29.15
N ASN A 173 -1.36 1.52 -28.15
CA ASN A 173 -0.53 2.71 -28.34
C ASN A 173 0.97 2.42 -28.43
N ASN A 174 1.37 1.18 -28.22
CA ASN A 174 2.77 0.72 -28.20
C ASN A 174 3.71 1.66 -27.41
N PRO A 175 3.37 2.00 -26.16
CA PRO A 175 4.15 2.94 -25.36
C PRO A 175 5.53 2.37 -25.02
N VAL A 176 6.49 3.27 -24.81
CA VAL A 176 7.80 2.91 -24.27
C VAL A 176 7.68 2.34 -22.85
N ALA A 177 8.68 1.56 -22.43
CA ALA A 177 8.68 0.99 -21.09
C ALA A 177 8.70 2.08 -20.02
N ALA A 178 7.77 1.99 -19.07
CA ALA A 178 7.69 2.87 -17.92
C ALA A 178 8.53 2.34 -16.74
N PHE A 179 9.00 3.27 -15.88
CA PHE A 179 9.61 2.95 -14.58
C PHE A 179 10.95 2.19 -14.65
N THR A 180 11.68 2.30 -15.72
CA THR A 180 12.94 1.60 -15.95
C THR A 180 14.04 1.94 -14.93
N HIS A 181 13.97 3.13 -14.32
CA HIS A 181 14.91 3.61 -13.32
C HIS A 181 14.77 2.90 -11.96
N LEU A 182 13.60 2.33 -11.67
CA LEU A 182 13.34 1.74 -10.34
C LEU A 182 14.21 0.52 -10.04
N GLN A 183 14.74 -0.17 -11.04
CA GLN A 183 15.71 -1.25 -10.82
C GLN A 183 16.98 -0.79 -10.07
N GLY A 184 17.33 0.50 -10.16
CA GLY A 184 18.49 1.09 -9.50
C GLY A 184 18.17 1.99 -8.32
N ALA A 185 16.89 2.21 -8.01
CA ALA A 185 16.49 3.04 -6.87
C ALA A 185 16.75 2.33 -5.53
N THR A 186 16.83 3.11 -4.44
CA THR A 186 17.14 2.58 -3.10
C THR A 186 15.84 2.21 -2.35
N PRO A 187 15.68 0.96 -1.87
CA PRO A 187 14.54 0.55 -1.05
C PRO A 187 14.45 1.30 0.29
N MET A 188 13.34 1.15 1.01
CA MET A 188 13.17 1.68 2.38
C MET A 188 13.81 0.77 3.43
N ALA A 189 13.52 -0.53 3.39
CA ALA A 189 13.96 -1.53 4.36
C ALA A 189 14.92 -2.56 3.77
N LEU A 190 14.71 -2.97 2.51
CA LEU A 190 15.56 -3.96 1.87
C LEU A 190 16.96 -3.41 1.60
N LEU A 191 17.96 -4.28 1.56
CA LEU A 191 19.34 -3.90 1.25
C LEU A 191 19.52 -3.55 -0.24
N THR A 192 18.82 -4.27 -1.10
CA THR A 192 18.81 -4.05 -2.56
C THR A 192 17.42 -4.35 -3.13
N PRO A 193 17.05 -3.78 -4.30
CA PRO A 193 15.78 -4.12 -4.96
C PRO A 193 15.71 -5.58 -5.43
N THR A 194 16.83 -6.28 -5.46
CA THR A 194 16.92 -7.69 -5.90
C THR A 194 17.05 -8.69 -4.74
N GLN A 195 16.95 -8.26 -3.48
CA GLN A 195 17.12 -9.12 -2.31
C GLN A 195 16.16 -10.34 -2.33
N TYR A 196 14.95 -10.16 -2.80
CA TYR A 196 13.94 -11.22 -2.96
C TYR A 196 13.58 -11.44 -4.43
N LEU A 197 14.58 -11.30 -5.32
CA LEU A 197 14.36 -11.58 -6.73
C LEU A 197 13.88 -13.05 -6.90
N PRO A 198 12.73 -13.28 -7.58
CA PRO A 198 12.19 -14.62 -7.74
C PRO A 198 13.05 -15.43 -8.73
N PRO A 199 12.95 -16.77 -8.71
CA PRO A 199 13.54 -17.60 -9.78
C PRO A 199 13.09 -17.14 -11.18
N PRO A 200 13.82 -17.46 -12.25
CA PRO A 200 13.38 -17.17 -13.62
C PRO A 200 11.97 -17.71 -13.91
N PRO A 201 11.20 -17.03 -14.79
CA PRO A 201 9.91 -17.55 -15.25
C PRO A 201 10.08 -18.91 -15.96
N PRO A 202 9.00 -19.69 -16.10
CA PRO A 202 9.03 -20.95 -16.83
C PRO A 202 9.57 -20.77 -18.27
N LYS A 203 10.31 -21.76 -18.77
CA LYS A 203 10.79 -21.76 -20.16
C LYS A 203 9.58 -21.77 -21.11
N LEU A 204 9.65 -21.04 -22.21
CA LEU A 204 8.56 -20.94 -23.19
C LEU A 204 8.10 -22.33 -23.69
N THR A 205 9.02 -23.26 -23.88
CA THR A 205 8.75 -24.64 -24.32
C THR A 205 8.23 -25.57 -23.24
N SER A 206 8.01 -25.08 -22.00
CA SER A 206 7.57 -25.93 -20.88
C SER A 206 6.04 -26.06 -20.84
N ALA A 207 5.57 -27.21 -20.31
CA ALA A 207 4.16 -27.42 -20.07
C ALA A 207 3.56 -26.40 -19.06
N ALA A 208 4.38 -25.93 -18.07
CA ALA A 208 3.95 -24.90 -17.11
C ALA A 208 3.67 -23.57 -17.81
N TYR A 209 4.54 -23.14 -18.72
CA TYR A 209 4.30 -21.94 -19.53
C TYR A 209 3.03 -22.08 -20.38
N ALA A 210 2.88 -23.21 -21.10
CA ALA A 210 1.71 -23.45 -21.94
C ALA A 210 0.39 -23.41 -21.13
N ALA A 211 0.37 -24.06 -19.96
CA ALA A 211 -0.81 -24.06 -19.10
C ALA A 211 -1.25 -22.65 -18.69
N ASP A 212 -0.32 -21.81 -18.27
CA ASP A 212 -0.61 -20.45 -17.86
C ASP A 212 -0.96 -19.53 -19.05
N LEU A 213 -0.33 -19.75 -20.22
CA LEU A 213 -0.69 -19.04 -21.46
C LEU A 213 -2.13 -19.38 -21.89
N LEU A 214 -2.51 -20.65 -21.90
CA LEU A 214 -3.84 -21.10 -22.28
C LEU A 214 -4.90 -20.62 -21.28
N GLU A 215 -4.57 -20.58 -19.99
CA GLU A 215 -5.47 -20.01 -18.98
C GLU A 215 -5.76 -18.53 -19.26
N VAL A 216 -4.73 -17.70 -19.45
CA VAL A 216 -4.94 -16.27 -19.73
C VAL A 216 -5.55 -16.05 -21.11
N GLN A 217 -5.25 -16.89 -22.10
CA GLN A 217 -5.88 -16.85 -23.41
C GLN A 217 -7.40 -17.07 -23.33
N ALA A 218 -7.83 -18.03 -22.53
CA ALA A 218 -9.26 -18.36 -22.35
C ALA A 218 -9.96 -17.32 -21.46
N LEU A 219 -9.43 -17.05 -20.27
CA LEU A 219 -10.08 -16.19 -19.26
C LEU A 219 -9.86 -14.70 -19.49
N GLY A 220 -8.71 -14.31 -20.03
CA GLY A 220 -8.29 -12.93 -20.17
C GLY A 220 -8.81 -12.20 -21.40
N ARG A 221 -9.36 -12.94 -22.37
CA ARG A 221 -9.90 -12.41 -23.62
C ARG A 221 -11.01 -11.39 -23.38
N PHE A 222 -11.05 -10.32 -24.18
CA PHE A 222 -12.08 -9.28 -24.09
C PHE A 222 -13.50 -9.85 -24.13
N ASP A 223 -13.79 -10.73 -25.06
CA ASP A 223 -15.08 -11.39 -25.31
C ASP A 223 -15.11 -12.84 -24.78
N SER A 224 -14.36 -13.13 -23.73
CA SER A 224 -14.30 -14.48 -23.14
C SER A 224 -15.66 -15.01 -22.74
N THR A 225 -15.97 -16.23 -23.18
CA THR A 225 -17.14 -17.02 -22.75
C THR A 225 -16.81 -17.97 -21.59
N ALA A 226 -15.54 -18.14 -21.25
CA ALA A 226 -15.07 -18.95 -20.14
C ALA A 226 -15.04 -18.19 -18.80
N ARG A 227 -14.96 -16.84 -18.84
CA ARG A 227 -14.92 -15.97 -17.68
C ARG A 227 -16.35 -15.63 -17.23
N THR A 228 -16.62 -15.73 -15.90
CA THR A 228 -17.92 -15.36 -15.35
C THR A 228 -18.14 -13.83 -15.30
N PRO A 229 -19.40 -13.37 -15.16
CA PRO A 229 -19.70 -11.96 -14.93
C PRO A 229 -19.00 -11.37 -13.69
N GLU A 230 -18.93 -12.12 -12.59
CA GLU A 230 -18.29 -11.73 -11.34
C GLU A 230 -16.77 -11.55 -11.54
N GLN A 231 -16.11 -12.48 -12.23
CA GLN A 231 -14.70 -12.39 -12.58
C GLN A 231 -14.42 -11.16 -13.46
N THR A 232 -15.33 -10.86 -14.38
CA THR A 232 -15.28 -9.66 -15.22
C THR A 232 -15.38 -8.39 -14.38
N GLN A 233 -16.31 -8.35 -13.41
CA GLN A 233 -16.50 -7.23 -12.51
C GLN A 233 -15.26 -7.01 -11.63
N ILE A 234 -14.69 -8.07 -11.07
CA ILE A 234 -13.46 -8.01 -10.26
C ILE A 234 -12.29 -7.51 -11.09
N ALA A 235 -12.10 -8.03 -12.31
CA ALA A 235 -11.04 -7.59 -13.20
C ALA A 235 -11.15 -6.08 -13.54
N ARG A 236 -12.36 -5.60 -13.80
CA ARG A 236 -12.65 -4.19 -14.07
C ARG A 236 -12.46 -3.31 -12.83
N PHE A 237 -12.91 -3.77 -11.66
CA PHE A 237 -12.70 -3.08 -10.39
C PHE A 237 -11.21 -2.76 -10.18
N TRP A 238 -10.35 -3.77 -10.19
CA TRP A 238 -8.92 -3.59 -9.99
C TRP A 238 -8.20 -2.87 -11.15
N ALA A 239 -8.71 -2.96 -12.38
CA ALA A 239 -8.19 -2.22 -13.52
C ALA A 239 -8.48 -0.72 -13.39
N SER A 240 -9.70 -0.36 -13.01
CA SER A 240 -10.14 1.03 -12.84
C SER A 240 -9.39 1.72 -11.72
N VAL A 241 -9.22 1.04 -10.59
CA VAL A 241 -8.38 1.48 -9.48
C VAL A 241 -6.91 1.68 -9.88
N SER A 242 -6.45 1.04 -10.97
CA SER A 242 -5.08 1.19 -11.50
C SER A 242 -4.96 2.29 -12.55
N ALA A 243 -6.03 2.54 -13.32
CA ALA A 243 -6.03 3.41 -14.50
C ALA A 243 -6.45 4.85 -14.20
N ASP A 244 -7.23 5.07 -13.16
CA ASP A 244 -7.77 6.39 -12.78
C ASP A 244 -6.71 7.35 -12.17
N GLY A 245 -5.47 7.21 -12.62
CA GLY A 245 -4.35 8.01 -12.14
C GLY A 245 -4.46 9.52 -12.34
N ALA A 246 -5.54 10.02 -12.89
CA ALA A 246 -5.75 11.44 -13.15
C ALA A 246 -6.94 11.99 -12.33
N GLY A 247 -6.82 12.02 -11.00
CA GLY A 247 -7.71 12.84 -10.19
C GLY A 247 -8.77 12.13 -9.36
N THR A 248 -8.77 10.79 -9.26
CA THR A 248 -9.57 10.10 -8.26
C THR A 248 -8.73 9.61 -7.09
N ALA A 249 -9.25 9.82 -5.88
CA ALA A 249 -8.60 9.42 -4.64
C ALA A 249 -8.54 7.89 -4.44
N THR A 250 -8.94 7.10 -5.45
CA THR A 250 -9.03 5.65 -5.30
C THR A 250 -8.12 4.95 -6.30
N HIS A 251 -6.98 4.51 -5.82
CA HIS A 251 -6.05 3.62 -6.52
C HIS A 251 -5.73 2.42 -5.60
N ASN A 252 -5.07 1.39 -6.13
CA ASN A 252 -4.80 0.15 -5.40
C ASN A 252 -4.11 0.36 -4.04
N PHE A 253 -3.19 1.33 -3.93
CA PHE A 253 -2.56 1.69 -2.64
C PHE A 253 -3.56 2.36 -1.68
N ALA A 254 -4.47 3.20 -2.21
CA ALA A 254 -5.51 3.84 -1.43
C ALA A 254 -6.48 2.81 -0.83
N ILE A 255 -6.85 1.77 -1.56
CA ILE A 255 -7.69 0.68 -1.02
C ILE A 255 -7.03 0.07 0.20
N TRP A 256 -5.76 -0.34 0.12
CA TRP A 256 -5.05 -0.92 1.26
C TRP A 256 -4.86 0.06 2.42
N ASN A 257 -4.68 1.35 2.14
CA ASN A 257 -4.63 2.38 3.17
C ASN A 257 -6.01 2.62 3.81
N ASN A 258 -7.12 2.56 3.04
CA ASN A 258 -8.48 2.60 3.59
C ASN A 258 -8.71 1.44 4.56
N ILE A 259 -8.38 0.21 4.14
CA ILE A 259 -8.47 -0.99 4.99
C ILE A 259 -7.61 -0.83 6.25
N THR A 260 -6.42 -0.28 6.12
CA THR A 260 -5.54 -0.03 7.29
C THR A 260 -6.17 0.99 8.24
N ARG A 261 -6.78 2.09 7.74
CA ARG A 261 -7.50 3.06 8.57
C ARG A 261 -8.65 2.41 9.34
N ASP A 262 -9.47 1.62 8.63
CA ASP A 262 -10.61 0.93 9.24
C ASP A 262 -10.12 -0.06 10.30
N ALA A 263 -9.10 -0.86 9.99
CA ALA A 263 -8.54 -1.83 10.93
C ALA A 263 -7.93 -1.18 12.18
N VAL A 264 -7.25 -0.03 12.05
CA VAL A 264 -6.69 0.75 13.17
C VAL A 264 -7.81 1.31 14.06
N ARG A 265 -8.87 1.84 13.44
CA ARG A 265 -10.02 2.41 14.14
C ARG A 265 -10.83 1.34 14.87
N ASP A 266 -11.19 0.25 14.19
CA ASP A 266 -12.03 -0.82 14.73
C ASP A 266 -11.36 -1.53 15.90
N ARG A 267 -10.04 -1.69 15.85
CA ARG A 267 -9.25 -2.29 16.93
C ARG A 267 -8.85 -1.30 18.01
N ARG A 268 -9.18 -0.02 17.85
CA ARG A 268 -8.88 1.06 18.82
C ARG A 268 -7.41 1.07 19.23
N LEU A 269 -6.53 1.00 18.25
CA LEU A 269 -5.09 0.96 18.51
C LEU A 269 -4.61 2.22 19.22
N SER A 270 -3.57 2.09 20.04
CA SER A 270 -2.83 3.24 20.55
C SER A 270 -2.21 4.03 19.39
N LEU A 271 -1.82 5.27 19.64
CA LEU A 271 -1.17 6.11 18.65
C LEU A 271 0.10 5.45 18.09
N VAL A 272 0.96 4.91 18.96
CA VAL A 272 2.23 4.30 18.53
C VAL A 272 2.00 2.97 17.79
N ASP A 273 1.05 2.15 18.24
CA ASP A 273 0.72 0.89 17.56
C ASP A 273 0.10 1.16 16.19
N GLY A 274 -0.83 2.12 16.10
CA GLY A 274 -1.40 2.58 14.82
C GLY A 274 -0.34 3.12 13.87
N ALA A 275 0.60 3.94 14.35
CA ALA A 275 1.69 4.46 13.55
C ALA A 275 2.60 3.33 13.02
N ARG A 276 2.87 2.31 13.85
CA ARG A 276 3.61 1.11 13.44
C ARG A 276 2.89 0.36 12.33
N VAL A 277 1.59 0.11 12.47
CA VAL A 277 0.81 -0.63 11.46
C VAL A 277 0.84 0.10 10.11
N PHE A 278 0.59 1.41 10.09
CA PHE A 278 0.68 2.19 8.85
C PHE A 278 2.08 2.13 8.22
N ALA A 279 3.13 2.23 9.02
CA ALA A 279 4.50 2.15 8.52
C ALA A 279 4.81 0.75 7.97
N LEU A 280 4.45 -0.34 8.67
CA LEU A 280 4.62 -1.72 8.22
C LEU A 280 3.96 -1.96 6.86
N VAL A 281 2.69 -1.57 6.71
CA VAL A 281 1.94 -1.76 5.46
C VAL A 281 2.59 -0.99 4.32
N ASN A 282 2.88 0.29 4.50
CA ASN A 282 3.35 1.15 3.42
C ASN A 282 4.80 0.89 3.01
N VAL A 283 5.68 0.53 3.96
CA VAL A 283 7.04 0.08 3.66
C VAL A 283 7.03 -1.25 2.92
N SER A 284 6.20 -2.20 3.35
CA SER A 284 6.08 -3.51 2.68
C SER A 284 5.56 -3.39 1.24
N ILE A 285 4.56 -2.55 1.01
CA ILE A 285 4.05 -2.25 -0.35
C ILE A 285 5.15 -1.61 -1.21
N HIS A 286 5.85 -0.60 -0.68
CA HIS A 286 6.89 0.11 -1.40
C HIS A 286 8.03 -0.83 -1.84
N ASP A 287 8.60 -1.56 -0.90
CA ASP A 287 9.75 -2.41 -1.17
C ASP A 287 9.37 -3.66 -2.00
N GLY A 288 8.17 -4.21 -1.79
CA GLY A 288 7.63 -5.28 -2.61
C GLY A 288 7.44 -4.84 -4.07
N LEU A 289 6.84 -3.67 -4.30
CA LEU A 289 6.69 -3.10 -5.63
C LEU A 289 8.06 -2.85 -6.26
N HIS A 290 9.02 -2.35 -5.50
CA HIS A 290 10.38 -2.10 -5.96
C HIS A 290 11.05 -3.39 -6.45
N THR A 291 10.96 -4.47 -5.68
CA THR A 291 11.49 -5.79 -6.08
C THR A 291 10.81 -6.31 -7.34
N THR A 292 9.48 -6.16 -7.48
CA THR A 292 8.81 -6.57 -8.72
C THR A 292 9.23 -5.73 -9.92
N GLN A 293 9.45 -4.44 -9.76
CA GLN A 293 9.97 -3.60 -10.85
C GLN A 293 11.38 -4.03 -11.27
N ALA A 294 12.27 -4.30 -10.32
CA ALA A 294 13.60 -4.84 -10.62
C ALA A 294 13.51 -6.17 -11.37
N SER A 295 12.65 -7.10 -10.92
CA SER A 295 12.39 -8.38 -11.57
C SER A 295 11.97 -8.24 -13.04
N LYS A 296 11.11 -7.26 -13.35
CA LYS A 296 10.63 -7.01 -14.71
C LYS A 296 11.78 -6.73 -15.69
N PHE A 297 12.70 -5.90 -15.30
CA PHE A 297 13.82 -5.50 -16.16
C PHE A 297 14.99 -6.49 -16.13
N VAL A 298 15.09 -7.33 -15.10
CA VAL A 298 16.05 -8.45 -15.07
C VAL A 298 15.64 -9.55 -16.05
N TYR A 299 14.34 -9.89 -16.10
CA TYR A 299 13.87 -11.01 -16.91
C TYR A 299 13.33 -10.61 -18.28
N GLY A 300 12.83 -9.39 -18.44
CA GLY A 300 12.35 -8.84 -19.71
C GLY A 300 11.22 -9.64 -20.36
N LEU A 301 10.37 -10.36 -19.57
CA LEU A 301 9.38 -11.27 -20.14
C LEU A 301 8.26 -10.52 -20.86
N TRP A 302 7.90 -10.98 -22.06
CA TRP A 302 6.79 -10.44 -22.82
C TRP A 302 5.42 -10.58 -22.12
N ARG A 303 4.47 -9.77 -22.58
CA ARG A 303 3.08 -9.80 -22.07
C ARG A 303 2.26 -10.88 -22.79
N PRO A 304 1.17 -11.40 -22.15
CA PRO A 304 0.28 -12.35 -22.78
C PRO A 304 -0.21 -11.92 -24.16
N VAL A 305 -0.56 -10.64 -24.35
CA VAL A 305 -1.00 -10.12 -25.64
C VAL A 305 0.03 -10.30 -26.74
N THR A 306 1.31 -10.15 -26.45
CA THR A 306 2.39 -10.37 -27.42
C THR A 306 2.53 -11.85 -27.78
N ALA A 307 2.54 -12.72 -26.75
CA ALA A 307 2.67 -14.16 -26.92
C ALA A 307 1.46 -14.76 -27.67
N ILE A 308 0.24 -14.49 -27.19
CA ILE A 308 -1.00 -15.07 -27.73
C ILE A 308 -1.23 -14.65 -29.20
N ARG A 309 -0.91 -13.39 -29.53
CA ARG A 309 -1.09 -12.93 -30.92
C ARG A 309 -0.06 -13.49 -31.90
N GLY A 310 0.92 -14.24 -31.41
CA GLY A 310 1.89 -14.92 -32.25
C GLY A 310 2.81 -13.96 -33.02
N ALA A 311 3.14 -12.81 -32.46
CA ALA A 311 4.08 -11.86 -33.08
C ALA A 311 5.45 -12.51 -33.31
N LEU A 312 5.82 -13.46 -32.45
CA LEU A 312 6.99 -14.33 -32.54
C LEU A 312 6.60 -15.72 -32.03
N ASP A 313 7.09 -16.77 -32.68
CA ASP A 313 6.86 -18.15 -32.28
C ASP A 313 7.51 -18.44 -30.92
N ASP A 314 6.72 -18.94 -29.96
CA ASP A 314 7.21 -19.37 -28.66
C ASP A 314 7.84 -20.78 -28.66
N LEU A 315 7.83 -21.43 -29.78
CA LEU A 315 8.37 -22.79 -30.00
C LEU A 315 7.72 -23.86 -29.10
N ASN A 316 6.47 -23.62 -28.64
CA ASN A 316 5.73 -24.55 -27.80
C ASN A 316 4.58 -25.19 -28.58
N PRO A 317 4.66 -26.49 -28.88
CA PRO A 317 3.64 -27.15 -29.70
C PRO A 317 2.26 -27.27 -28.98
N ALA A 318 2.15 -26.91 -27.71
CA ALA A 318 0.92 -26.94 -27.00
C ALA A 318 0.17 -25.58 -27.02
N THR A 319 0.75 -24.57 -27.67
CA THR A 319 0.17 -23.24 -27.78
C THR A 319 -0.12 -22.89 -29.23
N GLU A 320 -1.31 -22.37 -29.50
CA GLU A 320 -1.70 -21.91 -30.83
C GLU A 320 -1.93 -20.40 -30.82
N PRO A 321 -1.35 -19.65 -31.77
CA PRO A 321 -1.51 -18.20 -31.81
C PRO A 321 -2.94 -17.80 -32.23
N ASP A 322 -3.39 -16.70 -31.66
CA ASP A 322 -4.66 -16.02 -32.02
C ASP A 322 -4.40 -14.55 -32.32
N ALA A 323 -4.18 -14.20 -33.56
CA ALA A 323 -3.87 -12.84 -33.98
C ALA A 323 -4.98 -11.81 -33.67
N ALA A 324 -6.22 -12.26 -33.45
CA ALA A 324 -7.36 -11.44 -33.12
C ALA A 324 -7.56 -11.27 -31.60
N TRP A 325 -6.78 -11.96 -30.76
CA TRP A 325 -6.92 -11.90 -29.32
C TRP A 325 -6.62 -10.51 -28.76
N LEU A 326 -7.50 -10.01 -27.88
CA LEU A 326 -7.33 -8.76 -27.16
C LEU A 326 -7.62 -9.01 -25.66
N PRO A 327 -6.84 -8.41 -24.76
CA PRO A 327 -7.12 -8.51 -23.32
C PRO A 327 -8.37 -7.72 -22.93
N LEU A 328 -9.01 -8.11 -21.81
CA LEU A 328 -10.15 -7.37 -21.23
C LEU A 328 -9.76 -5.95 -20.81
N ILE A 329 -8.55 -5.78 -20.28
CA ILE A 329 -8.07 -4.49 -19.76
C ILE A 329 -6.76 -4.08 -20.47
N THR A 330 -6.47 -2.79 -20.43
CA THR A 330 -5.24 -2.25 -21.03
C THR A 330 -3.98 -2.87 -20.41
N THR A 331 -3.06 -3.34 -21.28
CA THR A 331 -1.79 -3.91 -20.84
C THR A 331 -0.85 -2.82 -20.36
N PRO A 332 -0.28 -2.93 -19.13
CA PRO A 332 0.69 -1.95 -18.63
C PRO A 332 1.98 -1.96 -19.44
N PRO A 333 2.64 -0.78 -19.65
CA PRO A 333 3.79 -0.62 -20.52
C PRO A 333 5.12 -1.00 -19.83
N TYR A 334 5.28 -2.24 -19.46
CA TYR A 334 6.53 -2.81 -18.90
C TYR A 334 6.47 -4.34 -18.93
N PRO A 335 7.61 -5.06 -18.80
CA PRO A 335 7.66 -6.52 -18.81
C PRO A 335 6.72 -7.20 -17.82
N SER A 336 6.35 -8.45 -18.09
CA SER A 336 5.28 -9.14 -17.34
C SER A 336 5.72 -9.59 -15.95
N TYR A 337 6.82 -10.30 -15.84
CA TYR A 337 7.27 -11.03 -14.65
C TYR A 337 8.14 -10.17 -13.71
N ALA A 338 7.88 -10.11 -12.38
CA ALA A 338 6.81 -10.69 -11.59
C ALA A 338 5.59 -9.74 -11.49
N GLY A 339 4.45 -10.24 -11.00
CA GLY A 339 3.19 -9.50 -10.92
C GLY A 339 3.15 -8.43 -9.82
N ASN A 340 3.07 -7.15 -10.18
CA ASN A 340 3.01 -6.03 -9.22
C ASN A 340 1.79 -6.10 -8.31
N MET A 341 0.60 -6.31 -8.91
CA MET A 341 -0.66 -6.23 -8.18
C MET A 341 -0.77 -7.33 -7.13
N ALA A 342 -0.33 -8.56 -7.48
CA ALA A 342 -0.26 -9.65 -6.52
C ALA A 342 0.74 -9.35 -5.38
N CYS A 343 1.86 -8.70 -5.70
CA CYS A 343 2.84 -8.30 -4.69
C CYS A 343 2.29 -7.22 -3.75
N ILE A 344 1.65 -6.18 -4.27
CA ILE A 344 1.04 -5.11 -3.47
C ILE A 344 0.02 -5.70 -2.49
N GLY A 345 -0.91 -6.52 -3.00
CA GLY A 345 -1.92 -7.19 -2.17
C GLY A 345 -1.31 -8.07 -1.10
N ALA A 346 -0.38 -8.92 -1.49
CA ALA A 346 0.30 -9.85 -0.57
C ALA A 346 1.14 -9.12 0.49
N SER A 347 1.84 -8.03 0.11
CA SER A 347 2.61 -7.22 1.06
C SER A 347 1.72 -6.58 2.12
N ALA A 348 0.61 -5.96 1.69
CA ALA A 348 -0.32 -5.30 2.61
C ALA A 348 -1.05 -6.30 3.50
N ALA A 349 -1.62 -7.36 2.91
CA ALA A 349 -2.33 -8.40 3.66
C ALA A 349 -1.40 -9.05 4.70
N ARG A 350 -0.19 -9.43 4.30
CA ARG A 350 0.76 -10.08 5.21
C ARG A 350 1.22 -9.16 6.32
N ALA A 351 1.46 -7.88 6.04
CA ALA A 351 1.80 -6.89 7.06
C ALA A 351 0.67 -6.73 8.10
N LEU A 352 -0.59 -6.69 7.66
CA LEU A 352 -1.75 -6.62 8.54
C LEU A 352 -1.95 -7.91 9.34
N GLN A 353 -1.82 -9.09 8.72
CA GLN A 353 -1.86 -10.39 9.40
C GLN A 353 -0.81 -10.48 10.51
N LEU A 354 0.42 -10.09 10.23
CA LEU A 354 1.51 -10.10 11.21
C LEU A 354 1.28 -9.09 12.34
N ALA A 355 0.76 -7.90 12.01
CA ALA A 355 0.49 -6.87 13.01
C ALA A 355 -0.68 -7.22 13.93
N PHE A 356 -1.66 -7.98 13.45
CA PHE A 356 -2.88 -8.30 14.20
C PHE A 356 -2.95 -9.76 14.68
N GLY A 357 -2.02 -10.61 14.26
CA GLY A 357 -2.00 -12.03 14.61
C GLY A 357 -3.17 -12.84 14.01
N THR A 358 -3.93 -12.27 13.06
CA THR A 358 -5.07 -12.92 12.41
C THR A 358 -5.23 -12.45 10.97
N ASP A 359 -5.82 -13.31 10.12
CA ASP A 359 -6.25 -12.96 8.76
C ASP A 359 -7.71 -12.46 8.70
N ASP A 360 -8.50 -12.78 9.71
CA ASP A 360 -9.93 -12.47 9.74
C ASP A 360 -10.19 -10.97 9.81
N ALA A 361 -10.97 -10.46 8.87
CA ALA A 361 -11.37 -9.06 8.80
C ALA A 361 -12.63 -8.90 7.94
N ALA A 362 -13.64 -8.22 8.47
CA ALA A 362 -14.78 -7.79 7.67
C ALA A 362 -14.39 -6.55 6.84
N ILE A 363 -14.15 -6.75 5.56
CA ILE A 363 -13.60 -5.71 4.67
C ILE A 363 -14.64 -5.29 3.65
N THR A 364 -14.82 -3.98 3.47
CA THR A 364 -15.52 -3.39 2.33
C THR A 364 -14.54 -2.57 1.51
N ALA A 365 -14.10 -3.13 0.38
CA ALA A 365 -13.24 -2.42 -0.56
C ALA A 365 -14.10 -1.60 -1.51
N THR A 366 -13.95 -0.27 -1.52
CA THR A 366 -14.75 0.64 -2.34
C THR A 366 -13.88 1.39 -3.33
N TRP A 367 -14.28 1.33 -4.61
CA TRP A 367 -13.77 2.20 -5.65
C TRP A 367 -14.75 3.34 -5.89
N LYS A 368 -14.31 4.56 -5.60
CA LYS A 368 -15.06 5.78 -5.88
C LYS A 368 -14.83 6.19 -7.32
N GLN A 369 -15.86 6.05 -8.15
CA GLN A 369 -15.80 6.46 -9.55
C GLN A 369 -15.90 7.98 -9.67
N SER A 370 -15.12 8.57 -10.58
CA SER A 370 -15.23 9.99 -10.91
C SER A 370 -16.55 10.35 -11.58
N ASN A 371 -17.13 9.42 -12.36
CA ASN A 371 -18.36 9.58 -13.11
C ASN A 371 -19.22 8.31 -13.00
N GLY A 372 -19.87 8.11 -11.86
CA GLY A 372 -20.73 6.94 -11.64
C GLY A 372 -20.90 6.60 -10.15
N PRO A 373 -21.72 5.60 -9.83
CA PRO A 373 -21.89 5.14 -8.46
C PRO A 373 -20.63 4.45 -7.96
N ASP A 374 -20.38 4.55 -6.66
CA ASP A 374 -19.32 3.79 -6.00
C ASP A 374 -19.52 2.28 -6.22
N VAL A 375 -18.41 1.56 -6.47
CA VAL A 375 -18.41 0.11 -6.60
C VAL A 375 -17.72 -0.48 -5.39
N SER A 376 -18.45 -1.30 -4.63
CA SER A 376 -17.92 -1.96 -3.42
C SER A 376 -17.94 -3.47 -3.55
N GLN A 377 -16.93 -4.11 -2.96
CA GLN A 377 -16.81 -5.55 -2.81
C GLN A 377 -16.52 -5.89 -1.35
N GLN A 378 -17.06 -7.00 -0.87
CA GLN A 378 -16.90 -7.44 0.51
C GLN A 378 -16.02 -8.70 0.58
N PHE A 379 -15.18 -8.75 1.60
CA PHE A 379 -14.27 -9.85 1.87
C PHE A 379 -14.26 -10.14 3.38
N ASP A 380 -13.98 -11.38 3.74
CA ASP A 380 -13.92 -11.87 5.12
C ASP A 380 -12.48 -11.95 5.67
N SER A 381 -11.48 -11.68 4.85
CA SER A 381 -10.08 -11.75 5.24
C SER A 381 -9.19 -10.84 4.40
N PHE A 382 -8.01 -10.49 4.94
CA PHE A 382 -6.99 -9.75 4.21
C PHE A 382 -6.47 -10.55 3.00
N SER A 383 -6.30 -11.87 3.16
CA SER A 383 -5.87 -12.73 2.06
C SER A 383 -6.92 -12.82 0.95
N ALA A 384 -8.21 -12.91 1.25
CA ALA A 384 -9.27 -12.94 0.25
C ALA A 384 -9.28 -11.68 -0.63
N LEU A 385 -9.07 -10.50 -0.02
CA LEU A 385 -8.90 -9.24 -0.76
C LEU A 385 -7.65 -9.28 -1.66
N ALA A 386 -6.50 -9.75 -1.14
CA ALA A 386 -5.27 -9.87 -1.91
C ALA A 386 -5.39 -10.85 -3.07
N ASP A 387 -6.07 -11.98 -2.88
CA ASP A 387 -6.34 -12.98 -3.91
C ASP A 387 -7.27 -12.44 -5.01
N SER A 388 -8.23 -11.61 -4.66
CA SER A 388 -9.07 -10.90 -5.64
C SER A 388 -8.23 -9.99 -6.54
N GLN A 389 -7.28 -9.25 -5.95
CA GLN A 389 -6.34 -8.40 -6.67
C GLN A 389 -5.38 -9.20 -7.57
N TYR A 390 -4.92 -10.35 -7.10
CA TYR A 390 -4.11 -11.31 -7.84
C TYR A 390 -4.87 -11.84 -9.07
N MET A 391 -6.05 -12.42 -8.87
CA MET A 391 -6.85 -13.05 -9.93
C MET A 391 -7.34 -12.06 -10.98
N ALA A 392 -7.60 -10.81 -10.59
CA ALA A 392 -8.03 -9.75 -11.49
C ALA A 392 -7.09 -9.53 -12.69
N ARG A 393 -5.80 -9.85 -12.54
CA ARG A 393 -4.80 -9.67 -13.61
C ARG A 393 -4.81 -10.79 -14.64
N ILE A 394 -5.14 -12.00 -14.22
CA ILE A 394 -5.34 -13.16 -15.10
C ILE A 394 -6.64 -12.97 -15.89
N TRP A 395 -7.75 -12.68 -15.17
CA TRP A 395 -9.05 -12.38 -15.78
C TRP A 395 -9.04 -11.13 -16.66
N GLY A 396 -8.15 -10.20 -16.35
CA GLY A 396 -7.91 -8.99 -17.16
C GLY A 396 -7.07 -9.24 -18.42
N GLY A 397 -6.43 -10.40 -18.55
CA GLY A 397 -5.64 -10.78 -19.74
C GLY A 397 -4.25 -10.15 -19.81
N VAL A 398 -3.68 -9.67 -18.70
CA VAL A 398 -2.43 -8.90 -18.74
C VAL A 398 -1.25 -9.53 -18.01
N HIS A 399 -1.47 -10.69 -17.37
CA HIS A 399 -0.46 -11.46 -16.65
C HIS A 399 -0.71 -12.97 -16.73
N TYR A 400 0.35 -13.74 -16.70
CA TYR A 400 0.31 -15.19 -16.49
C TYR A 400 0.12 -15.51 -15.01
N ARG A 401 -0.32 -16.74 -14.68
CA ARG A 401 -0.45 -17.19 -13.30
C ARG A 401 0.89 -17.20 -12.57
N PHE A 402 1.95 -17.70 -13.21
CA PHE A 402 3.30 -17.70 -12.62
C PHE A 402 3.82 -16.29 -12.28
N ASP A 403 3.43 -15.25 -13.04
CA ASP A 403 3.75 -13.85 -12.68
C ASP A 403 3.18 -13.50 -11.30
N GLN A 404 1.91 -13.86 -11.09
CA GLN A 404 1.18 -13.51 -9.89
C GLN A 404 1.68 -14.32 -8.69
N VAL A 405 1.98 -15.62 -8.89
CA VAL A 405 2.61 -16.46 -7.84
C VAL A 405 3.94 -15.88 -7.40
N ALA A 406 4.77 -15.46 -8.35
CA ALA A 406 6.05 -14.81 -8.03
C ALA A 406 5.86 -13.49 -7.29
N GLY A 407 4.90 -12.66 -7.73
CA GLY A 407 4.57 -11.40 -7.06
C GLY A 407 4.07 -11.60 -5.63
N GLN A 408 3.15 -12.53 -5.40
CA GLN A 408 2.63 -12.88 -4.08
C GLN A 408 3.75 -13.34 -3.14
N ARG A 409 4.65 -14.21 -3.63
CA ARG A 409 5.81 -14.67 -2.85
C ARG A 409 6.72 -13.51 -2.43
N ILE A 410 7.04 -12.60 -3.34
CA ILE A 410 7.83 -11.40 -3.04
C ILE A 410 7.13 -10.60 -1.93
N GLY A 411 5.83 -10.34 -2.09
CA GLY A 411 5.06 -9.57 -1.11
C GLY A 411 5.11 -10.14 0.30
N HIS A 412 4.93 -11.45 0.45
CA HIS A 412 5.02 -12.14 1.74
C HIS A 412 6.43 -12.03 2.34
N GLN A 413 7.49 -12.31 1.56
CA GLN A 413 8.87 -12.27 2.02
C GLN A 413 9.27 -10.86 2.49
N VAL A 414 8.85 -9.84 1.75
CA VAL A 414 9.16 -8.44 2.09
C VAL A 414 8.42 -8.03 3.37
N ALA A 415 7.13 -8.34 3.50
CA ALA A 415 6.37 -8.00 4.70
C ALA A 415 6.93 -8.70 5.96
N GLU A 416 7.30 -9.97 5.85
CA GLU A 416 7.93 -10.71 6.94
C GLU A 416 9.30 -10.13 7.32
N TYR A 417 10.11 -9.75 6.32
CA TYR A 417 11.40 -9.12 6.55
C TYR A 417 11.25 -7.77 7.29
N VAL A 418 10.31 -6.93 6.85
CA VAL A 418 10.05 -5.63 7.48
C VAL A 418 9.55 -5.81 8.92
N PHE A 419 8.61 -6.73 9.14
CA PHE A 419 8.04 -6.99 10.46
C PHE A 419 9.08 -7.49 11.48
N ILE A 420 9.98 -8.40 11.05
CA ILE A 420 10.98 -9.01 11.93
C ILE A 420 12.13 -8.07 12.24
N ASN A 421 12.55 -7.25 11.28
CA ASN A 421 13.80 -6.49 11.39
C ASN A 421 13.62 -5.02 11.75
N PHE A 422 12.39 -4.45 11.64
CA PHE A 422 12.14 -3.04 11.88
C PHE A 422 10.99 -2.84 12.86
N MET A 423 11.04 -1.74 13.60
CA MET A 423 9.96 -1.34 14.51
C MET A 423 9.57 -2.46 15.49
N THR A 424 10.58 -3.20 15.96
CA THR A 424 10.39 -4.30 16.91
C THR A 424 10.14 -3.76 18.32
N ARG A 425 9.30 -4.47 19.11
CA ARG A 425 9.03 -4.09 20.51
C ARG A 425 10.31 -4.14 21.36
N ARG A 426 10.49 -3.15 22.24
CA ARG A 426 11.65 -3.06 23.12
C ARG A 426 11.54 -3.92 24.36
N ASP A 427 10.35 -4.31 24.76
CA ASP A 427 10.09 -5.17 25.93
C ASP A 427 10.29 -6.66 25.64
N GLY A 428 10.69 -7.02 24.42
CA GLY A 428 10.93 -8.41 24.00
C GLY A 428 9.68 -9.26 23.86
N ARG A 429 8.48 -8.67 23.97
CA ARG A 429 7.22 -9.36 23.67
C ARG A 429 7.08 -9.44 22.15
N PHE A 430 6.90 -10.64 21.64
CA PHE A 430 6.43 -10.86 20.28
C PHE A 430 4.90 -10.71 20.32
N ASP A 431 4.37 -9.94 19.38
CA ASP A 431 2.91 -9.76 19.21
C ASP A 431 2.25 -11.08 18.85
#